data_b0d9a40185bbd958dda62401e69453d7
#
_entry.id   b0d9a40185bbd958dda62401e69453d7
#
_cell.length_a   1.000
_cell.length_b   1.000
_cell.length_c   1.000
_cell.angle_alpha   90.00
_cell.angle_beta   90.00
_cell.angle_gamma   90.00
#
_symmetry.space_group_name_H-M   'P 1'
#
loop_
_entity.id
_entity.type
_entity.pdbx_description
1 polymer ?
#
loop_
_entity_poly.entity_id
_entity_poly.type
_entity_poly.pdbx_seq_one_letter_code
_entity_poly.pdbx_strand_id
1 'polypeptide(L)'
;MKKLLNKVVLFLILSLTAFSYNFPIDDPYSATIIGSATMMTPGVSENIPLKVYEIQIKDKKDIPDVFWYASKFKFSFSKQKNKKAPLIFVLAGTGSDYNATRVKFMQRIFHDAGYHTIAISSQMSQQFMISASTNVMPGMLINDNEDIYKAMKLAYNKIKDQVEVTDFYIM
;
A
#
# COMPACT_ATOMS: atom_id res chain seq x y z
N MET A 1 -36.13 -18.80 35.45
CA MET A 1 -36.15 -19.61 34.22
C MET A 1 -36.57 -18.81 32.97
N LYS A 2 -37.73 -18.14 32.92
CA LYS A 2 -38.18 -17.39 31.71
C LYS A 2 -37.18 -16.32 31.20
N LYS A 3 -36.51 -15.54 32.07
CA LYS A 3 -35.52 -14.54 31.69
C LYS A 3 -34.24 -15.12 31.06
N LEU A 4 -33.83 -16.32 31.48
CA LEU A 4 -32.67 -17.00 30.90
C LEU A 4 -33.03 -17.59 29.53
N LEU A 5 -34.23 -18.18 29.41
CA LEU A 5 -34.73 -18.71 28.15
C LEU A 5 -34.82 -17.62 27.07
N ASN A 6 -35.32 -16.41 27.41
CA ASN A 6 -35.39 -15.28 26.47
C ASN A 6 -34.03 -14.81 26.01
N LYS A 7 -33.00 -14.83 26.89
CA LYS A 7 -31.63 -14.47 26.49
C LYS A 7 -31.01 -15.50 25.55
N VAL A 8 -31.25 -16.79 25.79
CA VAL A 8 -30.77 -17.88 24.93
C VAL A 8 -31.45 -17.82 23.55
N VAL A 9 -32.77 -17.59 23.51
CA VAL A 9 -33.51 -17.43 22.25
C VAL A 9 -33.05 -16.21 21.49
N LEU A 10 -32.81 -15.08 22.17
CA LEU A 10 -32.28 -13.87 21.52
C LEU A 10 -30.86 -14.08 20.93
N PHE A 11 -30.01 -14.83 21.66
CA PHE A 11 -28.67 -15.18 21.21
C PHE A 11 -28.70 -16.10 19.98
N LEU A 12 -29.61 -17.09 19.97
CA LEU A 12 -29.82 -17.99 18.85
C LEU A 12 -30.37 -17.23 17.59
N ILE A 13 -31.27 -16.28 17.79
CA ILE A 13 -31.79 -15.45 16.67
C ILE A 13 -30.69 -14.56 16.10
N LEU A 14 -29.87 -13.95 16.95
CA LEU A 14 -28.73 -13.13 16.51
C LEU A 14 -27.66 -13.95 15.76
N SER A 15 -27.44 -15.21 16.12
CA SER A 15 -26.51 -16.09 15.40
C SER A 15 -27.02 -16.55 14.03
N LEU A 16 -28.35 -16.59 13.84
CA LEU A 16 -28.97 -16.93 12.55
C LEU A 16 -28.91 -15.79 11.55
N THR A 17 -28.64 -14.54 11.97
CA THR A 17 -28.49 -13.38 11.08
C THR A 17 -27.05 -13.12 10.64
N ALA A 18 -26.09 -13.93 11.07
CA ALA A 18 -24.77 -13.96 10.46
C ALA A 18 -24.88 -14.61 9.07
N PHE A 19 -25.49 -13.91 8.13
CA PHE A 19 -25.43 -14.27 6.72
C PHE A 19 -23.95 -14.22 6.32
N SER A 20 -23.35 -15.40 6.21
CA SER A 20 -22.13 -15.55 5.43
C SER A 20 -22.43 -14.97 4.05
N TYR A 21 -21.65 -13.96 3.64
CA TYR A 21 -21.72 -13.43 2.28
C TYR A 21 -21.57 -14.61 1.32
N ASN A 22 -22.67 -14.97 0.64
CA ASN A 22 -22.63 -16.04 -0.36
C ASN A 22 -21.82 -15.53 -1.55
N PHE A 23 -20.53 -15.85 -1.57
CA PHE A 23 -19.73 -15.63 -2.74
C PHE A 23 -20.30 -16.47 -3.89
N PRO A 24 -20.48 -15.89 -5.09
CA PRO A 24 -21.22 -16.56 -6.19
C PRO A 24 -20.49 -17.78 -6.78
N ILE A 25 -19.37 -18.18 -6.24
CA ILE A 25 -18.56 -19.33 -6.66
C ILE A 25 -18.32 -20.22 -5.44
N ASP A 26 -18.91 -21.42 -5.44
CA ASP A 26 -18.84 -22.37 -4.33
C ASP A 26 -17.46 -23.05 -4.20
N ASP A 27 -16.75 -23.26 -5.34
CA ASP A 27 -15.40 -23.84 -5.29
C ASP A 27 -14.37 -22.82 -4.75
N PRO A 28 -13.72 -23.09 -3.61
CA PRO A 28 -12.83 -22.15 -2.94
C PRO A 28 -11.58 -21.80 -3.78
N TYR A 29 -11.09 -22.71 -4.61
CA TYR A 29 -9.95 -22.44 -5.49
C TYR A 29 -10.32 -21.50 -6.62
N SER A 30 -11.44 -21.77 -7.29
CA SER A 30 -11.98 -20.89 -8.33
C SER A 30 -12.35 -19.51 -7.77
N ALA A 31 -12.96 -19.45 -6.59
CA ALA A 31 -13.28 -18.21 -5.89
C ALA A 31 -12.02 -17.37 -5.61
N THR A 32 -10.94 -18.02 -5.15
CA THR A 32 -9.66 -17.35 -4.88
C THR A 32 -9.02 -16.82 -6.17
N ILE A 33 -9.00 -17.61 -7.22
CA ILE A 33 -8.39 -17.21 -8.50
C ILE A 33 -9.15 -16.02 -9.10
N ILE A 34 -10.48 -16.11 -9.18
CA ILE A 34 -11.33 -15.06 -9.77
C ILE A 34 -11.36 -13.81 -8.88
N GLY A 35 -11.47 -13.97 -7.56
CA GLY A 35 -11.44 -12.86 -6.61
C GLY A 35 -10.09 -12.14 -6.52
N SER A 36 -9.00 -12.81 -6.93
CA SER A 36 -7.65 -12.22 -6.98
C SER A 36 -7.32 -11.56 -8.31
N ALA A 37 -8.17 -11.70 -9.33
CA ALA A 37 -7.95 -11.14 -10.67
C ALA A 37 -8.12 -9.61 -10.65
N THR A 38 -7.10 -8.89 -10.20
CA THR A 38 -7.05 -7.41 -10.20
C THR A 38 -7.12 -6.80 -11.60
N MET A 39 -6.96 -7.61 -12.63
CA MET A 39 -6.97 -7.17 -14.03
C MET A 39 -8.40 -6.98 -14.61
N MET A 40 -9.43 -7.41 -13.89
CA MET A 40 -10.83 -7.42 -14.38
C MET A 40 -11.74 -6.44 -13.64
N THR A 41 -11.21 -5.40 -12.99
CA THR A 41 -12.06 -4.40 -12.32
C THR A 41 -12.56 -3.40 -13.37
N PRO A 42 -13.86 -3.41 -13.72
CA PRO A 42 -14.41 -2.47 -14.68
C PRO A 42 -14.24 -1.03 -14.20
N GLY A 43 -13.89 -0.13 -15.11
CA GLY A 43 -13.84 1.31 -14.83
C GLY A 43 -12.53 1.83 -14.23
N VAL A 44 -11.52 0.99 -14.01
CA VAL A 44 -10.18 1.43 -13.60
C VAL A 44 -9.31 1.62 -14.84
N SER A 45 -8.67 2.78 -14.97
CA SER A 45 -7.77 3.10 -16.08
C SER A 45 -6.65 2.06 -16.19
N GLU A 46 -6.41 1.54 -17.38
CA GLU A 46 -5.32 0.58 -17.60
C GLU A 46 -3.94 1.21 -17.41
N ASN A 47 -3.80 2.47 -17.82
CA ASN A 47 -2.54 3.22 -17.78
C ASN A 47 -2.74 4.58 -17.11
N ILE A 48 -1.84 4.88 -16.15
CA ILE A 48 -1.69 6.21 -15.54
C ILE A 48 -0.25 6.68 -15.72
N PRO A 49 0.02 8.01 -15.66
CA PRO A 49 1.38 8.53 -15.78
C PRO A 49 2.19 8.16 -14.53
N LEU A 50 2.92 7.06 -14.57
CA LEU A 50 3.81 6.61 -13.49
C LEU A 50 5.25 6.99 -13.79
N LYS A 51 5.90 7.67 -12.83
CA LYS A 51 7.31 7.99 -12.85
C LYS A 51 8.01 7.42 -11.64
N VAL A 52 9.15 6.75 -11.85
CA VAL A 52 9.98 6.22 -10.76
C VAL A 52 11.04 7.23 -10.40
N TYR A 53 11.21 7.44 -9.10
CA TYR A 53 12.24 8.30 -8.51
C TYR A 53 13.17 7.49 -7.63
N GLU A 54 14.41 7.94 -7.53
CA GLU A 54 15.44 7.37 -6.66
C GLU A 54 15.95 8.45 -5.71
N ILE A 55 16.17 8.04 -4.44
CA ILE A 55 16.72 8.90 -3.38
C ILE A 55 17.80 8.12 -2.63
N GLN A 56 18.93 8.76 -2.34
CA GLN A 56 19.92 8.20 -1.42
C GLN A 56 19.49 8.54 0.00
N ILE A 57 19.07 7.54 0.80
CA ILE A 57 18.67 7.70 2.21
C ILE A 57 19.81 7.33 3.14
N LYS A 58 20.50 6.22 2.87
CA LYS A 58 21.69 5.76 3.58
C LYS A 58 22.95 6.18 2.84
N ASP A 59 24.03 6.42 3.58
CA ASP A 59 25.34 6.60 2.97
C ASP A 59 25.78 5.32 2.25
N LYS A 60 26.42 5.46 1.10
CA LYS A 60 26.89 4.29 0.33
C LYS A 60 27.83 3.39 1.11
N LYS A 61 28.66 3.98 2.01
CA LYS A 61 29.60 3.24 2.88
C LYS A 61 28.91 2.30 3.87
N ASP A 62 27.63 2.56 4.20
CA ASP A 62 26.82 1.76 5.13
C ASP A 62 26.05 0.63 4.43
N ILE A 63 26.23 0.51 3.11
CA ILE A 63 25.57 -0.51 2.29
C ILE A 63 26.66 -1.43 1.73
N PRO A 64 26.63 -2.75 2.06
CA PRO A 64 27.60 -3.68 1.52
C PRO A 64 27.58 -3.69 -0.03
N ASP A 65 28.75 -3.78 -0.66
CA ASP A 65 28.89 -3.70 -2.12
C ASP A 65 28.05 -4.72 -2.89
N VAL A 66 27.80 -5.88 -2.30
CA VAL A 66 26.94 -6.94 -2.87
C VAL A 66 25.51 -6.46 -3.14
N PHE A 67 25.06 -5.40 -2.43
CA PHE A 67 23.72 -4.82 -2.58
C PHE A 67 23.70 -3.53 -3.41
N TRP A 68 24.68 -3.31 -4.27
CA TRP A 68 24.79 -2.14 -5.14
C TRP A 68 23.49 -1.80 -5.90
N TYR A 69 22.73 -2.83 -6.32
CA TYR A 69 21.48 -2.71 -7.08
C TYR A 69 20.30 -2.15 -6.26
N ALA A 70 20.36 -2.28 -4.92
CA ALA A 70 19.33 -1.80 -3.99
C ALA A 70 19.80 -0.61 -3.14
N SER A 71 20.94 0.01 -3.49
CA SER A 71 21.57 1.07 -2.70
C SER A 71 20.76 2.37 -2.63
N LYS A 72 19.84 2.60 -3.56
CA LYS A 72 18.98 3.77 -3.58
C LYS A 72 17.54 3.37 -3.25
N PHE A 73 16.90 4.15 -2.41
CA PHE A 73 15.48 4.05 -2.18
C PHE A 73 14.69 4.46 -3.42
N LYS A 74 13.79 3.60 -3.87
CA LYS A 74 12.96 3.82 -5.06
C LYS A 74 11.49 3.91 -4.66
N PHE A 75 10.78 4.81 -5.32
CA PHE A 75 9.33 4.95 -5.19
C PHE A 75 8.72 5.35 -6.54
N SER A 76 7.45 5.05 -6.74
CA SER A 76 6.72 5.52 -7.91
C SER A 76 5.75 6.64 -7.55
N PHE A 77 5.60 7.58 -8.48
CA PHE A 77 4.74 8.74 -8.33
C PHE A 77 3.85 8.87 -9.56
N SER A 78 2.56 9.11 -9.32
CA SER A 78 1.61 9.50 -10.35
C SER A 78 1.01 10.87 -10.03
N LYS A 79 1.15 11.79 -10.97
CA LYS A 79 0.66 13.15 -10.87
C LYS A 79 -0.67 13.30 -11.57
N GLN A 80 -1.64 13.96 -10.93
CA GLN A 80 -2.87 14.39 -11.56
C GLN A 80 -2.64 15.44 -12.66
N LYS A 81 -3.56 15.52 -13.61
CA LYS A 81 -3.59 16.62 -14.60
C LYS A 81 -3.68 17.97 -13.91
N ASN A 82 -4.57 18.11 -12.92
CA ASN A 82 -4.61 19.28 -12.07
C ASN A 82 -3.45 19.24 -11.07
N LYS A 83 -2.69 20.34 -11.01
CA LYS A 83 -1.56 20.47 -10.07
C LYS A 83 -2.06 20.45 -8.61
N LYS A 84 -3.26 20.97 -8.34
CA LYS A 84 -3.87 21.03 -7.03
C LYS A 84 -4.80 19.82 -6.82
N ALA A 85 -4.42 18.92 -5.92
CA ALA A 85 -5.16 17.72 -5.59
C ALA A 85 -4.67 17.11 -4.26
N PRO A 86 -5.44 16.24 -3.60
CA PRO A 86 -4.95 15.48 -2.46
C PRO A 86 -3.89 14.46 -2.88
N LEU A 87 -3.02 14.09 -1.94
CA LEU A 87 -1.97 13.11 -2.16
C LEU A 87 -2.16 11.89 -1.24
N ILE A 88 -2.06 10.70 -1.80
CA ILE A 88 -2.09 9.46 -1.04
C ILE A 88 -0.79 8.69 -1.16
N PHE A 89 -0.26 8.26 -0.01
CA PHE A 89 0.83 7.29 0.06
C PHE A 89 0.23 5.89 0.04
N VAL A 90 0.63 5.09 -0.93
CA VAL A 90 0.28 3.67 -1.08
C VAL A 90 1.46 2.85 -0.59
N LEU A 91 1.34 2.27 0.60
CA LEU A 91 2.36 1.41 1.18
C LEU A 91 2.16 -0.02 0.67
N ALA A 92 3.21 -0.63 0.16
CA ALA A 92 3.15 -2.00 -0.31
C ALA A 92 2.89 -2.97 0.85
N GLY A 93 2.13 -4.03 0.60
CA GLY A 93 1.93 -5.11 1.58
C GLY A 93 3.24 -5.84 1.91
N THR A 94 3.20 -6.68 2.95
CA THR A 94 4.36 -7.41 3.49
C THR A 94 5.24 -8.01 2.40
N GLY A 95 6.52 -7.66 2.40
CA GLY A 95 7.52 -8.14 1.46
C GLY A 95 7.41 -7.62 0.01
N SER A 96 6.39 -6.82 -0.30
CA SER A 96 6.19 -6.29 -1.65
C SER A 96 6.93 -4.97 -1.88
N ASP A 97 7.28 -4.73 -3.13
CA ASP A 97 7.91 -3.48 -3.58
C ASP A 97 6.91 -2.47 -4.14
N TYR A 98 7.33 -1.20 -4.21
CA TYR A 98 6.56 -0.08 -4.77
C TYR A 98 6.02 -0.33 -6.19
N ASN A 99 6.63 -1.23 -6.96
CA ASN A 99 6.28 -1.55 -8.34
C ASN A 99 5.47 -2.84 -8.50
N ALA A 100 5.08 -3.49 -7.40
CA ALA A 100 4.27 -4.70 -7.44
C ALA A 100 2.92 -4.45 -8.13
N THR A 101 2.40 -5.47 -8.82
CA THR A 101 1.15 -5.35 -9.62
C THR A 101 -0.02 -4.82 -8.80
N ARG A 102 -0.19 -5.32 -7.55
CA ARG A 102 -1.27 -4.86 -6.66
C ARG A 102 -1.09 -3.39 -6.25
N VAL A 103 0.14 -2.95 -6.01
CA VAL A 103 0.45 -1.55 -5.67
C VAL A 103 0.15 -0.63 -6.85
N LYS A 104 0.57 -1.00 -8.06
CA LYS A 104 0.23 -0.25 -9.28
C LYS A 104 -1.27 -0.19 -9.52
N PHE A 105 -1.99 -1.26 -9.21
CA PHE A 105 -3.45 -1.29 -9.31
C PHE A 105 -4.09 -0.30 -8.33
N MET A 106 -3.64 -0.27 -7.08
CA MET A 106 -4.14 0.71 -6.10
C MET A 106 -3.80 2.15 -6.52
N GLN A 107 -2.60 2.40 -7.06
CA GLN A 107 -2.28 3.71 -7.61
C GLN A 107 -3.23 4.13 -8.74
N ARG A 108 -3.65 3.21 -9.61
CA ARG A 108 -4.64 3.49 -10.66
C ARG A 108 -5.99 3.89 -10.08
N ILE A 109 -6.49 3.13 -9.10
CA ILE A 109 -7.77 3.43 -8.42
C ILE A 109 -7.75 4.84 -7.82
N PHE A 110 -6.70 5.17 -7.05
CA PHE A 110 -6.63 6.48 -6.42
C PHE A 110 -6.35 7.61 -7.40
N HIS A 111 -5.59 7.33 -8.46
CA HIS A 111 -5.39 8.30 -9.52
C HIS A 111 -6.72 8.62 -10.23
N ASP A 112 -7.54 7.61 -10.54
CA ASP A 112 -8.86 7.81 -11.16
C ASP A 112 -9.84 8.52 -10.20
N ALA A 113 -9.66 8.34 -8.89
CA ALA A 113 -10.40 9.07 -7.85
C ALA A 113 -9.89 10.51 -7.64
N GLY A 114 -8.90 10.97 -8.39
CA GLY A 114 -8.43 12.36 -8.37
C GLY A 114 -7.23 12.65 -7.46
N TYR A 115 -6.54 11.63 -6.94
CA TYR A 115 -5.38 11.80 -6.04
C TYR A 115 -4.06 11.81 -6.82
N HIS A 116 -3.11 12.63 -6.37
CA HIS A 116 -1.70 12.31 -6.59
C HIS A 116 -1.36 11.05 -5.80
N THR A 117 -0.54 10.16 -6.35
CA THR A 117 -0.18 8.93 -5.63
C THR A 117 1.33 8.77 -5.52
N ILE A 118 1.82 8.42 -4.33
CA ILE A 118 3.20 7.97 -4.12
C ILE A 118 3.13 6.53 -3.61
N ALA A 119 3.76 5.58 -4.31
CA ALA A 119 3.86 4.21 -3.84
C ALA A 119 5.26 3.92 -3.30
N ILE A 120 5.30 3.30 -2.12
CA ILE A 120 6.48 2.99 -1.34
C ILE A 120 6.51 1.49 -1.05
N SER A 121 7.70 0.91 -1.12
CA SER A 121 7.94 -0.49 -0.76
C SER A 121 7.66 -0.76 0.72
N SER A 122 7.22 -1.96 1.05
CA SER A 122 7.09 -2.44 2.43
C SER A 122 8.42 -2.34 3.18
N GLN A 123 8.38 -2.04 4.48
CA GLN A 123 9.55 -2.10 5.35
C GLN A 123 10.20 -3.50 5.36
N MET A 124 9.41 -4.54 5.07
CA MET A 124 9.86 -5.94 4.97
C MET A 124 10.36 -6.31 3.57
N SER A 125 10.40 -5.39 2.62
CA SER A 125 10.99 -5.65 1.31
C SER A 125 12.51 -5.49 1.35
N GLN A 126 13.20 -6.29 0.54
CA GLN A 126 14.67 -6.20 0.45
C GLN A 126 15.11 -4.78 0.04
N GLN A 127 14.40 -4.17 -0.90
CA GLN A 127 14.70 -2.82 -1.38
C GLN A 127 14.66 -1.79 -0.25
N PHE A 128 13.60 -1.82 0.60
CA PHE A 128 13.48 -0.90 1.73
C PHE A 128 14.52 -1.18 2.81
N MET A 129 14.69 -2.45 3.21
CA MET A 129 15.65 -2.84 4.24
C MET A 129 17.07 -2.35 3.93
N ILE A 130 17.51 -2.52 2.69
CA ILE A 130 18.86 -2.12 2.29
C ILE A 130 18.99 -0.61 2.18
N SER A 131 18.03 0.06 1.52
CA SER A 131 18.17 1.47 1.14
C SER A 131 17.66 2.48 2.17
N ALA A 132 16.75 2.09 3.08
CA ALA A 132 16.03 3.02 3.95
C ALA A 132 15.99 2.62 5.43
N SER A 133 15.96 1.33 5.77
CA SER A 133 15.87 0.89 7.16
C SER A 133 17.16 1.16 7.94
N THR A 134 17.03 1.72 9.15
CA THR A 134 18.18 2.03 10.04
C THR A 134 18.86 0.78 10.60
N ASN A 135 18.08 -0.25 10.92
CA ASN A 135 18.59 -1.46 11.61
C ASN A 135 18.63 -2.70 10.71
N VAL A 136 18.13 -2.61 9.47
CA VAL A 136 18.03 -3.74 8.50
C VAL A 136 17.22 -4.94 9.03
N MET A 137 16.49 -4.75 10.11
CA MET A 137 15.70 -5.79 10.80
C MET A 137 14.25 -5.34 10.89
N PRO A 138 13.35 -5.77 9.99
CA PRO A 138 11.94 -5.41 10.05
C PRO A 138 11.25 -6.12 11.22
N GLY A 139 10.18 -5.49 11.75
CA GLY A 139 9.40 -6.00 12.88
C GLY A 139 9.65 -5.27 14.20
N MET A 140 10.59 -4.33 14.22
CA MET A 140 10.77 -3.40 15.34
C MET A 140 9.92 -2.15 15.11
N LEU A 141 8.66 -2.17 15.56
CA LEU A 141 7.62 -1.18 15.24
C LEU A 141 8.06 0.28 15.36
N ILE A 142 8.84 0.63 16.37
CA ILE A 142 9.30 2.01 16.58
C ILE A 142 10.22 2.41 15.43
N ASN A 143 11.28 1.62 15.18
CA ASN A 143 12.24 1.90 14.12
C ASN A 143 11.58 1.86 12.73
N ASP A 144 10.72 0.87 12.49
CA ASP A 144 10.01 0.71 11.21
C ASP A 144 9.11 1.91 10.92
N ASN A 145 8.41 2.44 11.93
CA ASN A 145 7.57 3.62 11.79
C ASN A 145 8.38 4.89 11.52
N GLU A 146 9.51 5.07 12.20
CA GLU A 146 10.41 6.21 11.96
C GLU A 146 11.02 6.16 10.56
N ASP A 147 11.47 4.99 10.14
CA ASP A 147 12.07 4.77 8.82
C ASP A 147 11.06 5.01 7.68
N ILE A 148 9.83 4.47 7.80
CA ILE A 148 8.80 4.70 6.77
C ILE A 148 8.37 6.16 6.73
N TYR A 149 8.21 6.82 7.88
CA TYR A 149 7.88 8.23 7.94
C TYR A 149 8.96 9.10 7.30
N LYS A 150 10.23 8.81 7.58
CA LYS A 150 11.38 9.46 6.94
C LYS A 150 11.37 9.27 5.42
N ALA A 151 11.12 8.04 4.96
CA ALA A 151 11.04 7.72 3.54
C ALA A 151 9.89 8.47 2.85
N MET A 152 8.70 8.52 3.46
CA MET A 152 7.55 9.29 2.96
C MET A 152 7.86 10.77 2.85
N LYS A 153 8.48 11.37 3.89
CA LYS A 153 8.86 12.78 3.91
C LYS A 153 9.87 13.11 2.81
N LEU A 154 10.87 12.26 2.60
CA LEU A 154 11.87 12.44 1.54
C LEU A 154 11.27 12.25 0.16
N ALA A 155 10.38 11.27 -0.02
CA ALA A 155 9.65 11.07 -1.27
C ALA A 155 8.79 12.30 -1.62
N TYR A 156 8.04 12.83 -0.65
CA TYR A 156 7.28 14.06 -0.85
C TYR A 156 8.18 15.25 -1.19
N ASN A 157 9.28 15.46 -0.46
CA ASN A 157 10.22 16.56 -0.74
C ASN A 157 10.79 16.50 -2.16
N LYS A 158 10.94 15.30 -2.75
CA LYS A 158 11.42 15.11 -4.12
C LYS A 158 10.44 15.58 -5.17
N ILE A 159 9.13 15.60 -4.86
CA ILE A 159 8.08 15.92 -5.83
C ILE A 159 7.29 17.20 -5.51
N LYS A 160 7.46 17.80 -4.33
CA LYS A 160 6.62 18.89 -3.81
C LYS A 160 6.54 20.10 -4.77
N ASP A 161 7.59 20.40 -5.52
CA ASP A 161 7.61 21.52 -6.46
C ASP A 161 6.77 21.26 -7.74
N GLN A 162 6.35 19.99 -7.93
CA GLN A 162 5.56 19.57 -9.08
C GLN A 162 4.06 19.60 -8.82
N VAL A 163 3.64 19.68 -7.53
CA VAL A 163 2.25 19.57 -7.10
C VAL A 163 1.89 20.60 -6.03
N GLU A 164 0.59 20.85 -5.88
CA GLU A 164 0.01 21.60 -4.77
C GLU A 164 -0.92 20.65 -4.00
N VAL A 165 -0.42 20.12 -2.89
CA VAL A 165 -1.16 19.10 -2.11
C VAL A 165 -2.16 19.78 -1.19
N THR A 166 -3.43 19.40 -1.29
CA THR A 166 -4.50 19.89 -0.42
C THR A 166 -4.56 19.13 0.90
N ASP A 167 -4.44 17.80 0.83
CA ASP A 167 -4.57 16.88 1.97
C ASP A 167 -3.65 15.67 1.79
N PHE A 168 -3.25 15.04 2.91
CA PHE A 168 -2.42 13.84 2.90
C PHE A 168 -3.19 12.63 3.42
N TYR A 169 -3.05 11.51 2.72
CA TYR A 169 -3.65 10.23 3.06
C TYR A 169 -2.60 9.11 3.03
N ILE A 170 -2.86 8.03 3.76
CA ILE A 170 -2.04 6.81 3.78
C ILE A 170 -2.96 5.61 3.64
N MET A 171 -2.51 4.63 2.86
CA MET A 171 -3.14 3.33 2.71
C MET A 171 -2.10 2.22 2.79
#